data_58dbdde1f58e8cf1dafde0b754edecdc
#
_entry.id   58dbdde1f58e8cf1dafde0b754edecdc
#
_cell.length_a   1.000
_cell.length_b   1.000
_cell.length_c   1.000
_cell.angle_alpha   90.00
_cell.angle_beta   90.00
_cell.angle_gamma   90.00
#
_symmetry.space_group_name_H-M   'P 1'
#
loop_
_entity.id
_entity.type
_entity.pdbx_description
1 polymer ?
#
loop_
_entity_poly.entity_id
_entity_poly.type
_entity_poly.pdbx_seq_one_letter_code
_entity_poly.pdbx_strand_id
1 'polypeptide(L)'
;NNAYEVYSGTSMATPHMAGEAALLRQYIEKNYPDVKGEALGDLVNSLLMSTASPSRELDGTYYPVRRQGAGVANIANAIESGAYLSVEGSKRPKAEVGSSKDGVYTYTATVHNMTGEAKSYTVDTTAMIETITVINGENFASNSNRDLTADEVTITYTGLTADNKITAPANGEATFSVKIELTAAGKQAYQDNFPNGSYV
;
A
#
# COMPACT_ATOMS: atom_id res chain seq x y z
N ASN A 1 -13.27 7.96 -40.69
CA ASN A 1 -11.88 8.02 -40.24
C ASN A 1 -11.86 7.67 -38.76
N ASN A 2 -11.46 6.44 -38.44
CA ASN A 2 -11.21 6.03 -37.08
C ASN A 2 -9.78 6.49 -36.72
N ALA A 3 -9.67 7.70 -36.18
CA ALA A 3 -8.40 8.21 -35.64
C ALA A 3 -8.31 7.82 -34.17
N TYR A 4 -7.27 7.06 -33.82
CA TYR A 4 -6.90 6.74 -32.43
C TYR A 4 -5.60 7.46 -32.11
N GLU A 5 -5.51 7.96 -30.89
CA GLU A 5 -4.32 8.63 -30.39
C GLU A 5 -3.97 8.08 -29.01
N VAL A 6 -2.69 8.07 -28.65
CA VAL A 6 -2.21 7.59 -27.34
C VAL A 6 -2.09 8.78 -26.41
N TYR A 7 -2.86 8.74 -25.32
CA TYR A 7 -2.80 9.72 -24.25
C TYR A 7 -2.36 9.07 -22.93
N SER A 8 -1.69 9.85 -22.11
CA SER A 8 -1.29 9.45 -20.74
C SER A 8 -1.81 10.47 -19.74
N GLY A 9 -2.15 9.99 -18.54
CA GLY A 9 -2.57 10.83 -17.42
C GLY A 9 -3.66 10.18 -16.58
N THR A 10 -3.97 10.83 -15.46
CA THR A 10 -5.03 10.38 -14.53
C THR A 10 -6.40 10.33 -15.21
N SER A 11 -6.66 11.21 -16.20
CA SER A 11 -7.89 11.20 -16.99
C SER A 11 -8.05 9.93 -17.83
N MET A 12 -6.95 9.27 -18.23
CA MET A 12 -6.96 8.01 -18.96
C MET A 12 -7.02 6.83 -17.97
N ALA A 13 -6.37 6.94 -16.82
CA ALA A 13 -6.42 5.93 -15.78
C ALA A 13 -7.82 5.79 -15.14
N THR A 14 -8.54 6.90 -14.95
CA THR A 14 -9.85 6.93 -14.29
C THR A 14 -10.89 6.00 -14.95
N PRO A 15 -11.13 6.03 -16.28
CA PRO A 15 -12.10 5.13 -16.91
C PRO A 15 -11.66 3.66 -16.86
N HIS A 16 -10.36 3.36 -16.86
CA HIS A 16 -9.88 2.00 -16.66
C HIS A 16 -10.25 1.49 -15.26
N MET A 17 -9.94 2.29 -14.23
CA MET A 17 -10.33 1.96 -12.85
C MET A 17 -11.85 1.84 -12.67
N ALA A 18 -12.63 2.69 -13.33
CA ALA A 18 -14.09 2.58 -13.30
C ALA A 18 -14.58 1.27 -13.93
N GLY A 19 -13.96 0.85 -15.04
CA GLY A 19 -14.25 -0.43 -15.70
C GLY A 19 -13.89 -1.63 -14.82
N GLU A 20 -12.71 -1.64 -14.21
CA GLU A 20 -12.28 -2.69 -13.28
C GLU A 20 -13.20 -2.76 -12.06
N ALA A 21 -13.54 -1.62 -11.47
CA ALA A 21 -14.46 -1.56 -10.34
C ALA A 21 -15.86 -2.09 -10.70
N ALA A 22 -16.36 -1.79 -11.90
CA ALA A 22 -17.65 -2.30 -12.38
C ALA A 22 -17.64 -3.83 -12.56
N LEU A 23 -16.58 -4.38 -13.13
CA LEU A 23 -16.41 -5.84 -13.31
C LEU A 23 -16.28 -6.54 -11.96
N LEU A 24 -15.46 -5.99 -11.05
CA LEU A 24 -15.30 -6.56 -9.71
C LEU A 24 -16.60 -6.48 -8.90
N ARG A 25 -17.33 -5.38 -9.01
CA ARG A 25 -18.66 -5.24 -8.41
C ARG A 25 -19.62 -6.31 -8.90
N GLN A 26 -19.69 -6.54 -10.22
CA GLN A 26 -20.53 -7.59 -10.81
C GLN A 26 -20.14 -8.98 -10.27
N TYR A 27 -18.84 -9.25 -10.14
CA TYR A 27 -18.32 -10.50 -9.57
C TYR A 27 -18.78 -10.66 -8.10
N ILE A 28 -18.63 -9.62 -7.27
CA ILE A 28 -19.02 -9.66 -5.86
C ILE A 28 -20.53 -9.85 -5.72
N GLU A 29 -21.36 -9.09 -6.44
CA GLU A 29 -22.81 -9.21 -6.40
C GLU A 29 -23.28 -10.64 -6.76
N LYS A 30 -22.58 -11.31 -7.65
CA LYS A 30 -22.89 -12.69 -8.07
C LYS A 30 -22.44 -13.73 -7.04
N ASN A 31 -21.25 -13.59 -6.45
CA ASN A 31 -20.64 -14.62 -5.61
C ASN A 31 -20.83 -14.38 -4.11
N TYR A 32 -21.10 -13.15 -3.71
CA TYR A 32 -21.31 -12.71 -2.33
C TYR A 32 -22.58 -11.85 -2.23
N PRO A 33 -23.77 -12.41 -2.48
CA PRO A 33 -25.03 -11.66 -2.67
C PRO A 33 -25.49 -10.90 -1.41
N ASP A 34 -24.95 -11.25 -0.25
CA ASP A 34 -25.25 -10.57 1.01
C ASP A 34 -24.46 -9.27 1.20
N VAL A 35 -23.38 -9.06 0.44
CA VAL A 35 -22.56 -7.84 0.47
C VAL A 35 -23.22 -6.78 -0.40
N LYS A 36 -23.77 -5.73 0.23
CA LYS A 36 -24.57 -4.69 -0.45
C LYS A 36 -24.23 -3.29 0.04
N GLY A 37 -24.68 -2.28 -0.71
CA GLY A 37 -24.58 -0.88 -0.32
C GLY A 37 -23.14 -0.42 -0.15
N GLU A 38 -22.84 0.22 0.98
CA GLU A 38 -21.52 0.75 1.30
C GLU A 38 -20.48 -0.37 1.42
N ALA A 39 -20.85 -1.50 2.07
CA ALA A 39 -19.94 -2.65 2.23
C ALA A 39 -19.47 -3.23 0.89
N LEU A 40 -20.32 -3.19 -0.15
CA LEU A 40 -19.91 -3.60 -1.50
C LEU A 40 -18.86 -2.65 -2.08
N GLY A 41 -19.02 -1.34 -1.92
CA GLY A 41 -18.05 -0.36 -2.34
C GLY A 41 -16.71 -0.48 -1.59
N ASP A 42 -16.77 -0.71 -0.28
CA ASP A 42 -15.59 -0.91 0.56
C ASP A 42 -14.84 -2.19 0.15
N LEU A 43 -15.55 -3.28 -0.14
CA LEU A 43 -14.94 -4.54 -0.57
C LEU A 43 -14.29 -4.43 -1.95
N VAL A 44 -14.94 -3.74 -2.92
CA VAL A 44 -14.36 -3.44 -4.23
C VAL A 44 -13.02 -2.69 -4.06
N ASN A 45 -13.01 -1.62 -3.27
CA ASN A 45 -11.79 -0.84 -3.02
C ASN A 45 -10.70 -1.69 -2.33
N SER A 46 -11.08 -2.46 -1.31
CA SER A 46 -10.13 -3.27 -0.54
C SER A 46 -9.48 -4.36 -1.39
N LEU A 47 -10.25 -5.04 -2.24
CA LEU A 47 -9.73 -6.06 -3.15
C LEU A 47 -8.79 -5.43 -4.20
N LEU A 48 -9.19 -4.34 -4.87
CA LEU A 48 -8.35 -3.67 -5.86
C LEU A 48 -7.04 -3.17 -5.25
N MET A 49 -7.10 -2.53 -4.07
CA MET A 49 -5.89 -2.02 -3.40
C MET A 49 -5.00 -3.14 -2.87
N SER A 50 -5.58 -4.20 -2.27
CA SER A 50 -4.80 -5.30 -1.68
C SER A 50 -4.09 -6.16 -2.72
N THR A 51 -4.56 -6.17 -3.94
CA THR A 51 -4.01 -7.00 -5.03
C THR A 51 -3.29 -6.19 -6.11
N ALA A 52 -3.19 -4.87 -5.92
CA ALA A 52 -2.43 -3.99 -6.79
C ALA A 52 -0.94 -4.32 -6.75
N SER A 53 -0.26 -4.09 -7.86
CA SER A 53 1.18 -4.31 -8.01
C SER A 53 1.93 -2.99 -7.92
N PRO A 54 2.71 -2.75 -6.86
CA PRO A 54 3.52 -1.54 -6.76
C PRO A 54 4.51 -1.40 -7.90
N SER A 55 4.54 -0.23 -8.51
CA SER A 55 5.47 0.09 -9.60
C SER A 55 6.84 0.50 -9.07
N ARG A 56 7.87 0.21 -9.87
CA ARG A 56 9.26 0.54 -9.55
C ARG A 56 9.86 1.46 -10.61
N GLU A 57 10.81 2.28 -10.17
CA GLU A 57 11.73 3.04 -11.01
C GLU A 57 12.69 2.10 -11.76
N LEU A 58 13.43 2.63 -12.72
CA LEU A 58 14.42 1.84 -13.47
C LEU A 58 15.57 1.31 -12.60
N ASP A 59 15.88 1.96 -11.50
CA ASP A 59 16.89 1.55 -10.53
C ASP A 59 16.39 0.48 -9.54
N GLY A 60 15.11 0.11 -9.62
CA GLY A 60 14.47 -0.90 -8.80
C GLY A 60 13.79 -0.35 -7.53
N THR A 61 13.94 0.92 -7.20
CA THR A 61 13.22 1.54 -6.07
C THR A 61 11.73 1.69 -6.37
N TYR A 62 10.89 1.68 -5.34
CA TYR A 62 9.46 1.92 -5.55
C TYR A 62 9.19 3.39 -5.83
N TYR A 63 8.20 3.69 -6.67
CA TYR A 63 7.64 5.04 -6.73
C TYR A 63 7.06 5.46 -5.37
N PRO A 64 7.10 6.77 -5.02
CA PRO A 64 6.47 7.26 -3.80
C PRO A 64 5.01 6.84 -3.66
N VAL A 65 4.62 6.36 -2.47
CA VAL A 65 3.24 5.94 -2.20
C VAL A 65 2.23 7.04 -2.54
N ARG A 66 2.56 8.32 -2.29
CA ARG A 66 1.71 9.46 -2.64
C ARG A 66 1.45 9.60 -4.15
N ARG A 67 2.29 9.01 -5.01
CA ARG A 67 2.14 9.03 -6.47
C ARG A 67 1.43 7.81 -7.01
N GLN A 68 1.77 6.63 -6.51
CA GLN A 68 1.23 5.38 -7.02
C GLN A 68 0.10 4.78 -6.18
N GLY A 69 -0.11 5.27 -4.94
CA GLY A 69 -1.04 4.63 -4.01
C GLY A 69 -0.63 3.20 -3.70
N ALA A 70 -1.54 2.25 -3.89
CA ALA A 70 -1.26 0.81 -3.75
C ALA A 70 -0.52 0.20 -4.95
N GLY A 71 -0.47 0.91 -6.09
CA GLY A 71 0.14 0.42 -7.33
C GLY A 71 -0.83 0.29 -8.49
N VAL A 72 -0.44 -0.48 -9.50
CA VAL A 72 -1.27 -0.77 -10.68
C VAL A 72 -2.31 -1.82 -10.32
N ALA A 73 -3.58 -1.48 -10.50
CA ALA A 73 -4.68 -2.42 -10.27
C ALA A 73 -4.66 -3.58 -11.27
N ASN A 74 -5.14 -4.74 -10.83
CA ASN A 74 -5.28 -5.92 -11.65
C ASN A 74 -6.56 -6.66 -11.29
N ILE A 75 -7.54 -6.56 -12.15
CA ILE A 75 -8.86 -7.16 -11.94
C ILE A 75 -8.82 -8.69 -11.80
N ALA A 76 -7.96 -9.37 -12.53
CA ALA A 76 -7.81 -10.82 -12.41
C ALA A 76 -7.31 -11.20 -11.01
N ASN A 77 -6.26 -10.53 -10.53
CA ASN A 77 -5.76 -10.74 -9.17
C ASN A 77 -6.82 -10.44 -8.12
N ALA A 78 -7.62 -9.38 -8.29
CA ALA A 78 -8.67 -9.01 -7.36
C ALA A 78 -9.79 -10.07 -7.26
N ILE A 79 -10.13 -10.71 -8.38
CA ILE A 79 -11.11 -11.79 -8.44
C ILE A 79 -10.53 -13.10 -7.87
N GLU A 80 -9.31 -13.46 -8.24
CA GLU A 80 -8.69 -14.75 -7.90
C GLU A 80 -8.16 -14.79 -6.47
N SER A 81 -7.79 -13.66 -5.89
CA SER A 81 -7.24 -13.59 -4.53
C SER A 81 -8.18 -14.19 -3.49
N GLY A 82 -9.47 -13.85 -3.53
CA GLY A 82 -10.43 -14.22 -2.50
C GLY A 82 -10.03 -13.77 -1.09
N ALA A 83 -9.09 -12.84 -0.98
CA ALA A 83 -8.64 -12.25 0.27
C ALA A 83 -8.24 -10.79 0.08
N TYR A 84 -8.38 -10.00 1.13
CA TYR A 84 -8.01 -8.59 1.15
C TYR A 84 -7.44 -8.17 2.50
N LEU A 85 -6.83 -7.00 2.53
CA LEU A 85 -6.33 -6.36 3.75
C LEU A 85 -7.26 -5.25 4.21
N SER A 86 -7.36 -5.06 5.51
CA SER A 86 -7.78 -3.83 6.14
C SER A 86 -6.73 -3.35 7.13
N VAL A 87 -6.78 -2.08 7.51
CA VAL A 87 -5.90 -1.50 8.53
C VAL A 87 -6.77 -0.95 9.65
N GLU A 88 -6.34 -1.12 10.88
CA GLU A 88 -7.05 -0.60 12.06
C GLU A 88 -7.32 0.89 11.90
N GLY A 89 -8.56 1.30 12.18
CA GLY A 89 -9.02 2.68 11.97
C GLY A 89 -9.31 3.07 10.52
N SER A 90 -9.16 2.14 9.56
CA SER A 90 -9.45 2.37 8.15
C SER A 90 -10.21 1.19 7.55
N LYS A 91 -11.17 1.46 6.67
CA LYS A 91 -11.84 0.44 5.87
C LYS A 91 -11.01 -0.03 4.66
N ARG A 92 -9.87 0.59 4.42
CA ARG A 92 -8.99 0.34 3.27
C ARG A 92 -7.63 -0.17 3.75
N PRO A 93 -6.87 -0.85 2.90
CA PRO A 93 -5.50 -1.26 3.21
C PRO A 93 -4.53 -0.06 3.12
N LYS A 94 -4.82 0.97 3.90
CA LYS A 94 -4.04 2.21 3.98
C LYS A 94 -3.96 2.67 5.44
N ALA A 95 -2.75 2.76 5.98
CA ALA A 95 -2.47 3.36 7.27
C ALA A 95 -1.98 4.81 7.07
N GLU A 96 -2.56 5.74 7.82
CA GLU A 96 -2.05 7.11 7.95
C GLU A 96 -1.54 7.28 9.38
N VAL A 97 -0.26 7.02 9.57
CA VAL A 97 0.36 6.97 10.91
C VAL A 97 0.79 8.34 11.44
N GLY A 98 0.62 9.39 10.62
CA GLY A 98 0.97 10.77 11.02
C GLY A 98 2.46 11.01 11.19
N SER A 99 2.80 12.05 11.94
CA SER A 99 4.18 12.41 12.28
C SER A 99 4.56 11.85 13.65
N SER A 100 5.81 11.43 13.82
CA SER A 100 6.34 10.95 15.09
C SER A 100 7.63 11.67 15.46
N LYS A 101 7.64 12.32 16.64
CA LYS A 101 8.85 12.97 17.18
C LYS A 101 9.96 11.98 17.51
N ASP A 102 9.56 10.77 17.89
CA ASP A 102 10.50 9.72 18.27
C ASP A 102 10.95 8.85 17.08
N GLY A 103 10.39 9.09 15.90
CA GLY A 103 10.65 8.29 14.70
C GLY A 103 10.11 6.87 14.79
N VAL A 104 9.04 6.67 15.58
CA VAL A 104 8.39 5.37 15.76
C VAL A 104 7.00 5.41 15.17
N TYR A 105 6.71 4.45 14.30
CA TYR A 105 5.44 4.32 13.62
C TYR A 105 4.92 2.89 13.79
N THR A 106 3.65 2.75 14.09
CA THR A 106 3.03 1.42 14.25
C THR A 106 1.67 1.41 13.56
N TYR A 107 1.36 0.31 12.91
CA TYR A 107 0.02 0.04 12.41
C TYR A 107 -0.32 -1.44 12.54
N THR A 108 -1.60 -1.73 12.58
CA THR A 108 -2.14 -3.09 12.64
C THR A 108 -2.94 -3.35 11.38
N ALA A 109 -2.67 -4.47 10.73
CA ALA A 109 -3.37 -4.91 9.53
C ALA A 109 -4.02 -6.27 9.75
N THR A 110 -5.15 -6.49 9.10
CA THR A 110 -5.91 -7.74 9.14
C THR A 110 -6.05 -8.30 7.73
N VAL A 111 -5.68 -9.56 7.56
CA VAL A 111 -5.96 -10.35 6.36
C VAL A 111 -7.36 -10.95 6.51
N HIS A 112 -8.27 -10.62 5.62
CA HIS A 112 -9.60 -11.20 5.51
C HIS A 112 -9.61 -12.25 4.41
N ASN A 113 -9.83 -13.49 4.76
CA ASN A 113 -9.90 -14.61 3.81
C ASN A 113 -11.37 -15.00 3.57
N MET A 114 -11.85 -14.79 2.37
CA MET A 114 -13.23 -15.09 1.95
C MET A 114 -13.38 -16.48 1.33
N THR A 115 -12.31 -17.28 1.30
CA THR A 115 -12.31 -18.60 0.67
C THR A 115 -12.51 -19.72 1.68
N GLY A 116 -12.98 -20.86 1.21
CA GLY A 116 -13.19 -22.07 2.03
C GLY A 116 -11.90 -22.81 2.45
N GLU A 117 -10.72 -22.27 2.12
CA GLU A 117 -9.42 -22.85 2.45
C GLU A 117 -8.55 -21.82 3.17
N ALA A 118 -7.67 -22.27 4.07
CA ALA A 118 -6.71 -21.39 4.72
C ALA A 118 -5.71 -20.83 3.72
N LYS A 119 -5.37 -19.55 3.85
CA LYS A 119 -4.38 -18.86 2.99
C LYS A 119 -3.23 -18.33 3.81
N SER A 120 -2.01 -18.57 3.34
CA SER A 120 -0.79 -18.10 3.97
C SER A 120 -0.08 -17.08 3.09
N TYR A 121 0.43 -16.04 3.73
CA TYR A 121 1.15 -14.94 3.08
C TYR A 121 2.45 -14.68 3.82
N THR A 122 3.50 -14.31 3.09
CA THR A 122 4.72 -13.74 3.67
C THR A 122 4.58 -12.23 3.70
N VAL A 123 4.92 -11.62 4.83
CA VAL A 123 4.90 -10.17 5.01
C VAL A 123 6.32 -9.65 4.83
N ASP A 124 6.48 -8.70 3.92
CA ASP A 124 7.70 -7.95 3.72
C ASP A 124 7.37 -6.46 3.75
N THR A 125 8.27 -5.65 4.31
CA THR A 125 8.07 -4.20 4.49
C THR A 125 9.29 -3.45 4.00
N THR A 126 9.07 -2.54 3.06
CA THR A 126 10.08 -1.58 2.62
C THR A 126 9.79 -0.22 3.24
N ALA A 127 10.71 0.28 4.05
CA ALA A 127 10.65 1.65 4.54
C ALA A 127 11.43 2.55 3.57
N MET A 128 10.85 3.67 3.18
CA MET A 128 11.46 4.58 2.22
C MET A 128 11.22 6.04 2.58
N ILE A 129 12.12 6.90 2.16
CA ILE A 129 11.98 8.35 2.25
C ILE A 129 12.00 8.96 0.85
N GLU A 130 11.22 10.03 0.67
CA GLU A 130 11.27 10.81 -0.56
C GLU A 130 12.59 11.55 -0.67
N THR A 131 13.13 11.63 -1.87
CA THR A 131 14.28 12.49 -2.16
C THR A 131 13.82 13.92 -2.39
N ILE A 132 14.63 14.87 -1.94
CA ILE A 132 14.38 16.30 -2.10
C ILE A 132 15.35 16.89 -3.11
N THR A 133 14.82 17.74 -3.98
CA THR A 133 15.63 18.54 -4.90
C THR A 133 15.57 20.00 -4.47
N VAL A 134 16.72 20.62 -4.31
CA VAL A 134 16.79 22.06 -4.00
C VAL A 134 16.90 22.85 -5.28
N ILE A 135 15.96 23.75 -5.55
CA ILE A 135 15.94 24.65 -6.70
C ILE A 135 15.83 26.09 -6.18
N ASN A 136 16.83 26.91 -6.50
CA ASN A 136 16.89 28.32 -6.04
C ASN A 136 16.77 28.49 -4.52
N GLY A 137 17.28 27.54 -3.72
CA GLY A 137 17.20 27.54 -2.26
C GLY A 137 15.89 27.04 -1.68
N GLU A 138 14.93 26.66 -2.50
CA GLU A 138 13.65 26.06 -2.06
C GLU A 138 13.67 24.54 -2.22
N ASN A 139 13.08 23.85 -1.25
CA ASN A 139 12.99 22.38 -1.25
C ASN A 139 11.77 21.90 -2.04
N PHE A 140 12.00 21.06 -3.01
CA PHE A 140 10.96 20.39 -3.79
C PHE A 140 11.02 18.89 -3.54
N ALA A 141 9.89 18.28 -3.17
CA ALA A 141 9.78 16.84 -3.16
C ALA A 141 10.01 16.31 -4.59
N SER A 142 11.03 15.50 -4.76
CA SER A 142 11.28 14.87 -6.04
C SER A 142 10.24 13.77 -6.33
N ASN A 143 10.29 13.22 -7.52
CA ASN A 143 9.39 12.13 -7.90
C ASN A 143 9.94 10.76 -7.54
N SER A 144 11.08 10.70 -6.89
CA SER A 144 11.78 9.46 -6.51
C SER A 144 11.90 9.32 -4.99
N ASN A 145 12.15 8.09 -4.60
CA ASN A 145 12.44 7.70 -3.23
C ASN A 145 13.82 7.05 -3.17
N ARG A 146 14.31 6.85 -1.96
CA ARG A 146 15.28 5.82 -1.65
C ARG A 146 14.77 4.92 -0.52
N ASP A 147 15.14 3.68 -0.57
CA ASP A 147 14.89 2.74 0.52
C ASP A 147 15.81 3.08 1.71
N LEU A 148 15.28 2.95 2.92
CA LEU A 148 16.09 3.02 4.13
C LEU A 148 16.86 1.70 4.30
N THR A 149 18.11 1.81 4.70
CA THR A 149 18.97 0.66 4.96
C THR A 149 18.66 0.03 6.32
N ALA A 150 19.17 -1.18 6.56
CA ALA A 150 19.04 -1.85 7.85
C ALA A 150 19.71 -1.08 9.02
N ASP A 151 20.67 -0.20 8.73
CA ASP A 151 21.30 0.66 9.72
C ASP A 151 20.44 1.90 10.05
N GLU A 152 19.52 2.26 9.17
CA GLU A 152 18.68 3.45 9.29
C GLU A 152 17.30 3.15 9.89
N VAL A 153 16.81 1.91 9.75
CA VAL A 153 15.48 1.53 10.22
C VAL A 153 15.47 0.12 10.80
N THR A 154 14.71 -0.03 11.89
CA THR A 154 14.36 -1.34 12.45
C THR A 154 12.88 -1.59 12.21
N ILE A 155 12.57 -2.75 11.60
CA ILE A 155 11.20 -3.18 11.35
C ILE A 155 10.93 -4.42 12.21
N THR A 156 9.86 -4.37 13.01
CA THR A 156 9.47 -5.45 13.90
C THR A 156 8.03 -5.84 13.61
N TYR A 157 7.78 -7.15 13.58
CA TYR A 157 6.45 -7.71 13.37
C TYR A 157 5.94 -8.36 14.65
N THR A 158 4.64 -8.25 14.87
CA THR A 158 3.91 -9.00 15.91
C THR A 158 2.74 -9.74 15.25
N GLY A 159 2.47 -10.97 15.66
CA GLY A 159 1.40 -11.79 15.05
C GLY A 159 1.83 -12.59 13.82
N LEU A 160 3.12 -12.55 13.46
CA LEU A 160 3.70 -13.39 12.42
C LEU A 160 4.51 -14.54 13.00
N THR A 161 4.74 -15.57 12.20
CA THR A 161 5.72 -16.63 12.49
C THR A 161 7.16 -16.12 12.35
N ALA A 162 8.14 -16.90 12.75
CA ALA A 162 9.56 -16.51 12.70
C ALA A 162 10.08 -16.27 11.26
N ASP A 163 9.40 -16.83 10.26
CA ASP A 163 9.67 -16.62 8.83
C ASP A 163 8.72 -15.57 8.19
N ASN A 164 8.20 -14.66 9.02
CA ASN A 164 7.33 -13.55 8.63
C ASN A 164 6.05 -13.98 7.89
N LYS A 165 5.49 -15.15 8.26
CA LYS A 165 4.24 -15.61 7.65
C LYS A 165 3.04 -15.37 8.54
N ILE A 166 1.92 -15.12 7.90
CA ILE A 166 0.60 -15.08 8.50
C ILE A 166 -0.33 -16.04 7.76
N THR A 167 -1.16 -16.78 8.50
CA THR A 167 -2.15 -17.68 7.92
C THR A 167 -3.54 -17.26 8.37
N ALA A 168 -4.36 -16.84 7.42
CA ALA A 168 -5.77 -16.58 7.64
C ALA A 168 -6.57 -17.88 7.43
N PRO A 169 -7.37 -18.33 8.43
CA PRO A 169 -8.18 -19.54 8.29
C PRO A 169 -9.26 -19.39 7.20
N ALA A 170 -9.84 -20.51 6.80
CA ALA A 170 -10.96 -20.51 5.85
C ALA A 170 -12.11 -19.63 6.35
N ASN A 171 -12.61 -18.73 5.50
CA ASN A 171 -13.67 -17.77 5.82
C ASN A 171 -13.41 -16.99 7.12
N GLY A 172 -12.14 -16.65 7.40
CA GLY A 172 -11.74 -16.03 8.65
C GLY A 172 -10.67 -14.96 8.47
N GLU A 173 -10.12 -14.54 9.58
CA GLU A 173 -9.24 -13.39 9.65
C GLU A 173 -7.96 -13.73 10.42
N ALA A 174 -6.88 -13.02 10.08
CA ALA A 174 -5.64 -13.05 10.84
C ALA A 174 -5.03 -11.65 10.89
N THR A 175 -4.59 -11.23 12.07
CA THR A 175 -4.11 -9.87 12.34
C THR A 175 -2.63 -9.88 12.68
N PHE A 176 -1.91 -8.88 12.20
CA PHE A 176 -0.52 -8.62 12.53
C PHE A 176 -0.26 -7.13 12.69
N SER A 177 0.79 -6.79 13.42
CA SER A 177 1.22 -5.39 13.55
C SER A 177 2.64 -5.23 13.03
N VAL A 178 2.89 -4.06 12.46
CA VAL A 178 4.21 -3.63 11.98
C VAL A 178 4.63 -2.41 12.79
N LYS A 179 5.80 -2.48 13.39
CA LYS A 179 6.46 -1.35 14.05
C LYS A 179 7.71 -0.99 13.27
N ILE A 180 7.82 0.27 12.90
CA ILE A 180 8.94 0.87 12.17
C ILE A 180 9.60 1.88 13.10
N GLU A 181 10.89 1.73 13.36
CA GLU A 181 11.66 2.62 14.23
C GLU A 181 12.87 3.15 13.47
N LEU A 182 12.96 4.46 13.32
CA LEU A 182 14.16 5.11 12.79
C LEU A 182 15.27 5.03 13.84
N THR A 183 16.43 4.53 13.44
CA THR A 183 17.65 4.59 14.23
C THR A 183 18.20 6.03 14.30
N ALA A 184 19.28 6.26 15.03
CA ALA A 184 19.97 7.56 14.99
C ALA A 184 20.45 7.92 13.56
N ALA A 185 20.93 6.91 12.80
CA ALA A 185 21.33 7.09 11.40
C ALA A 185 20.15 7.43 10.51
N GLY A 186 19.00 6.74 10.68
CA GLY A 186 17.78 7.03 9.93
C GLY A 186 17.21 8.42 10.23
N LYS A 187 17.23 8.86 11.48
CA LYS A 187 16.84 10.22 11.85
C LYS A 187 17.76 11.27 11.23
N GLN A 188 19.07 11.01 11.22
CA GLN A 188 20.04 11.90 10.57
C GLN A 188 19.82 11.95 9.06
N ALA A 189 19.66 10.80 8.41
CA ALA A 189 19.36 10.73 6.98
C ALA A 189 18.08 11.50 6.60
N TYR A 190 17.09 11.45 7.47
CA TYR A 190 15.86 12.22 7.30
C TYR A 190 16.11 13.72 7.41
N GLN A 191 16.92 14.18 8.38
CA GLN A 191 17.31 15.58 8.55
C GLN A 191 18.17 16.08 7.38
N ASP A 192 19.11 15.26 6.89
CA ASP A 192 19.99 15.59 5.77
C ASP A 192 19.19 15.76 4.47
N ASN A 193 18.12 15.00 4.31
CA ASN A 193 17.23 15.12 3.17
C ASN A 193 16.44 16.46 3.19
N PHE A 194 16.37 17.13 4.32
CA PHE A 194 15.65 18.37 4.50
C PHE A 194 16.50 19.41 5.27
N PRO A 195 17.56 19.92 4.66
CA PRO A 195 18.57 20.75 5.35
C PRO A 195 18.03 22.07 5.91
N ASN A 196 16.89 22.56 5.40
CA ASN A 196 16.25 23.80 5.85
C ASN A 196 14.96 23.55 6.62
N GLY A 197 14.60 22.32 6.86
CA GLY A 197 13.36 21.94 7.49
C GLY A 197 13.54 21.47 8.92
N SER A 198 12.64 21.87 9.78
CA SER A 198 12.42 21.16 11.04
C SER A 198 11.53 19.96 10.71
N TYR A 199 12.07 18.76 10.84
CA TYR A 199 11.26 17.59 10.89
C TYR A 199 10.86 17.33 12.27
N VAL A 200 9.65 17.27 12.37
CA VAL A 200 9.05 16.58 13.51
C VAL A 200 7.79 15.92 13.09
#